data_ce258f4d48abb3361c86616fb17c61d5
#
_entry.id   ce258f4d48abb3361c86616fb17c61d5
#
_cell.length_a   1.000
_cell.length_b   1.000
_cell.length_c   1.000
_cell.angle_alpha   90.00
_cell.angle_beta   90.00
_cell.angle_gamma   90.00
#
_symmetry.space_group_name_H-M   'P 1'
#
loop_
_entity.id
_entity.type
_entity.pdbx_description
1 polymer ?
#
loop_
_entity_poly.entity_id
_entity_poly.type
_entity_poly.pdbx_seq_one_letter_code
_entity_poly.pdbx_strand_id
1 'polypeptide(L)'
;MAKIIKVVGRQVFDSRGNPTVEAEVFLNNKTKASAIVPSGASTGAFEAYELRDDNKNYFLGKSVLNALKNINTIINKNLKNIDSGNQKKIDQILLDLDGTENKKKLGANALLAVSLAVAKAESTSKKKELYQHLGKKFLLPKPLMNIIN
;
A
#
# COMPACT_ATOMS: atom_id res chain seq x y z
N MET A 1 3.45 -16.84 -14.92
CA MET A 1 2.93 -15.59 -14.36
C MET A 1 2.35 -15.87 -13.00
N ALA A 2 2.80 -15.14 -11.99
CA ALA A 2 2.24 -15.26 -10.65
C ALA A 2 0.93 -14.48 -10.57
N LYS A 3 -0.10 -15.06 -9.92
CA LYS A 3 -1.42 -14.43 -9.77
C LYS A 3 -1.72 -14.17 -8.29
N ILE A 4 -2.35 -13.07 -8.01
CA ILE A 4 -2.82 -12.72 -6.67
C ILE A 4 -3.96 -13.67 -6.29
N ILE A 5 -3.82 -14.38 -5.18
CA ILE A 5 -4.88 -15.24 -4.64
C ILE A 5 -5.61 -14.60 -3.47
N LYS A 6 -4.92 -13.73 -2.72
CA LYS A 6 -5.49 -13.07 -1.54
C LYS A 6 -4.73 -11.79 -1.21
N VAL A 7 -5.46 -10.79 -0.73
CA VAL A 7 -4.94 -9.57 -0.11
C VAL A 7 -5.53 -9.45 1.28
N VAL A 8 -4.70 -9.19 2.29
CA VAL A 8 -5.10 -9.04 3.70
C VAL A 8 -4.59 -7.72 4.24
N GLY A 9 -5.46 -6.91 4.78
CA GLY A 9 -5.13 -5.70 5.52
C GLY A 9 -5.13 -5.94 7.03
N ARG A 10 -4.16 -5.38 7.74
CA ARG A 10 -4.04 -5.39 9.20
C ARG A 10 -3.73 -4.00 9.71
N GLN A 11 -4.27 -3.66 10.88
CA GLN A 11 -3.81 -2.50 11.64
C GLN A 11 -2.53 -2.87 12.39
N VAL A 12 -1.50 -2.07 12.19
CA VAL A 12 -0.23 -2.14 12.91
C VAL A 12 0.09 -0.76 13.47
N PHE A 13 1.20 -0.62 14.18
CA PHE A 13 1.61 0.66 14.75
C PHE A 13 2.88 1.17 14.06
N ASP A 14 2.91 2.47 13.81
CA ASP A 14 4.12 3.17 13.34
C ASP A 14 5.13 3.38 14.47
N SER A 15 6.29 3.97 14.15
CA SER A 15 7.35 4.24 15.13
C SER A 15 6.95 5.23 16.23
N ARG A 16 5.83 5.93 16.08
CA ARG A 16 5.25 6.87 17.06
C ARG A 16 4.08 6.27 17.83
N GLY A 17 3.78 4.97 17.62
CA GLY A 17 2.65 4.29 18.25
C GLY A 17 1.28 4.64 17.68
N ASN A 18 1.22 5.28 16.51
CA ASN A 18 -0.07 5.55 15.86
C ASN A 18 -0.49 4.35 14.99
N PRO A 19 -1.79 4.01 14.94
CA PRO A 19 -2.30 3.01 14.02
C PRO A 19 -1.97 3.34 12.57
N THR A 20 -1.57 2.34 11.80
CA THR A 20 -1.36 2.45 10.37
C THR A 20 -1.73 1.17 9.65
N VAL A 21 -1.75 1.21 8.31
CA VAL A 21 -2.16 0.11 7.45
C VAL A 21 -0.96 -0.74 7.04
N GLU A 22 -1.03 -2.05 7.29
CA GLU A 22 -0.24 -3.06 6.61
C GLU A 22 -1.14 -3.79 5.62
N ALA A 23 -0.66 -4.01 4.39
CA ALA A 23 -1.25 -4.96 3.44
C ALA A 23 -0.29 -6.12 3.19
N GLU A 24 -0.81 -7.35 3.18
CA GLU A 24 -0.07 -8.55 2.80
C GLU A 24 -0.73 -9.19 1.58
N VAL A 25 0.06 -9.48 0.55
CA VAL A 25 -0.37 -10.08 -0.71
C VAL A 25 0.17 -11.50 -0.81
N PHE A 26 -0.71 -12.42 -1.19
CA PHE A 26 -0.41 -13.84 -1.41
C PHE A 26 -0.53 -14.17 -2.88
N LEU A 27 0.47 -14.84 -3.43
CA LEU A 27 0.51 -15.30 -4.81
C LEU A 27 0.29 -16.81 -4.92
N ASN A 28 -0.18 -17.26 -6.09
CA ASN A 28 -0.47 -18.69 -6.36
C ASN A 28 0.76 -19.60 -6.32
N ASN A 29 1.96 -19.06 -6.41
CA ASN A 29 3.23 -19.78 -6.28
C ASN A 29 3.75 -19.84 -4.84
N LYS A 30 2.89 -19.61 -3.83
CA LYS A 30 3.18 -19.58 -2.39
C LYS A 30 4.05 -18.39 -1.94
N THR A 31 4.42 -17.49 -2.83
CA THR A 31 5.10 -16.24 -2.45
C THR A 31 4.12 -15.31 -1.73
N LYS A 32 4.61 -14.62 -0.72
CA LYS A 32 3.88 -13.55 -0.04
C LYS A 32 4.81 -12.40 0.31
N ALA A 33 4.29 -11.21 0.39
CA ALA A 33 5.01 -10.05 0.89
C ALA A 33 4.04 -9.03 1.48
N SER A 34 4.53 -8.19 2.38
CA SER A 34 3.75 -7.12 3.00
C SER A 34 4.40 -5.75 2.84
N ALA A 35 3.58 -4.73 2.98
CA ALA A 35 4.00 -3.34 3.04
C ALA A 35 3.19 -2.58 4.08
N ILE A 36 3.88 -1.72 4.82
CA ILE A 36 3.30 -0.81 5.81
C ILE A 36 3.39 0.60 5.23
N VAL A 37 2.34 1.39 5.43
CA VAL A 37 2.27 2.79 4.96
C VAL A 37 2.12 3.71 6.17
N PRO A 38 3.23 4.19 6.76
CA PRO A 38 3.17 5.14 7.87
C PRO A 38 2.71 6.51 7.39
N SER A 39 2.01 7.23 8.27
CA SER A 39 1.61 8.61 8.01
C SER A 39 2.78 9.57 8.10
N GLY A 40 2.73 10.63 7.29
CA GLY A 40 3.58 11.80 7.46
C GLY A 40 3.28 12.57 8.77
N ALA A 41 4.20 13.43 9.18
CA ALA A 41 4.02 14.31 10.34
C ALA A 41 3.24 15.58 9.99
N SER A 42 3.26 16.00 8.74
CA SER A 42 2.56 17.17 8.21
C SER A 42 1.70 16.76 7.02
N THR A 43 0.64 17.50 6.75
CA THR A 43 -0.23 17.31 5.59
C THR A 43 -0.14 18.51 4.67
N GLY A 44 0.07 18.26 3.37
CA GLY A 44 0.01 19.27 2.33
C GLY A 44 -1.41 19.41 1.75
N ALA A 45 -1.72 20.57 1.20
CA ALA A 45 -3.05 20.84 0.63
C ALA A 45 -3.43 19.95 -0.56
N PHE A 46 -2.43 19.36 -1.24
CA PHE A 46 -2.60 18.51 -2.41
C PHE A 46 -2.32 17.04 -2.14
N GLU A 47 -2.16 16.64 -0.88
CA GLU A 47 -1.96 15.23 -0.54
C GLU A 47 -3.23 14.43 -0.74
N ALA A 48 -3.05 13.15 -1.12
CA ALA A 48 -4.14 12.21 -1.19
C ALA A 48 -4.67 11.88 0.22
N TYR A 49 -5.96 11.62 0.33
CA TYR A 49 -6.65 11.46 1.61
C TYR A 49 -6.27 10.18 2.33
N GLU A 50 -5.69 10.30 3.52
CA GLU A 50 -5.48 9.19 4.43
C GLU A 50 -6.79 8.87 5.16
N LEU A 51 -7.36 7.69 4.91
CA LEU A 51 -8.61 7.29 5.53
C LEU A 51 -8.39 6.83 6.97
N ARG A 52 -8.94 7.58 7.92
CA ARG A 52 -9.00 7.27 9.34
C ARG A 52 -10.45 7.18 9.81
N ASP A 53 -10.65 6.52 10.95
CA ASP A 53 -12.02 6.19 11.42
C ASP A 53 -12.70 7.36 12.15
N ASP A 54 -11.93 8.39 12.58
CA ASP A 54 -12.39 9.59 13.33
C ASP A 54 -13.16 9.28 14.62
N ASN A 55 -13.19 8.04 15.07
CA ASN A 55 -13.82 7.61 16.30
C ASN A 55 -12.90 7.86 17.49
N LYS A 56 -13.12 8.94 18.23
CA LYS A 56 -12.29 9.36 19.35
C LYS A 56 -12.15 8.34 20.50
N ASN A 57 -13.05 7.38 20.59
CA ASN A 57 -12.99 6.33 21.62
C ASN A 57 -11.88 5.29 21.32
N TYR A 58 -11.35 5.26 20.09
CA TYR A 58 -10.29 4.35 19.69
C TYR A 58 -9.11 5.12 19.13
N PHE A 59 -7.95 5.02 19.78
CA PHE A 59 -6.71 5.67 19.36
C PHE A 59 -6.87 7.16 19.01
N LEU A 60 -7.70 7.88 19.77
CA LEU A 60 -8.00 9.31 19.57
C LEU A 60 -8.49 9.64 18.13
N GLY A 61 -9.24 8.71 17.51
CA GLY A 61 -9.73 8.87 16.14
C GLY A 61 -8.76 8.42 15.06
N LYS A 62 -7.55 7.94 15.43
CA LYS A 62 -6.51 7.60 14.47
C LYS A 62 -6.56 6.15 13.94
N SER A 63 -7.55 5.35 14.35
CA SER A 63 -7.75 3.98 13.82
C SER A 63 -7.94 3.98 12.31
N VAL A 64 -7.63 2.85 11.67
CA VAL A 64 -7.67 2.67 10.21
C VAL A 64 -8.56 1.50 9.79
N LEU A 65 -9.55 1.13 10.63
CA LEU A 65 -10.39 -0.06 10.42
C LEU A 65 -11.23 0.03 9.14
N ASN A 66 -11.70 1.22 8.77
CA ASN A 66 -12.41 1.44 7.51
C ASN A 66 -11.51 1.18 6.29
N ALA A 67 -10.25 1.64 6.32
CA ALA A 67 -9.27 1.34 5.29
C ALA A 67 -9.01 -0.16 5.19
N LEU A 68 -8.89 -0.86 6.34
CA LEU A 68 -8.72 -2.31 6.38
C LEU A 68 -9.94 -3.06 5.83
N LYS A 69 -11.15 -2.60 6.15
CA LYS A 69 -12.39 -3.15 5.59
C LYS A 69 -12.37 -3.05 4.06
N ASN A 70 -11.96 -1.90 3.51
CA ASN A 70 -11.83 -1.70 2.07
C ASN A 70 -10.82 -2.68 1.45
N ILE A 71 -9.67 -2.88 2.08
CA ILE A 71 -8.67 -3.87 1.62
C ILE A 71 -9.25 -5.28 1.63
N ASN A 72 -9.79 -5.71 2.78
CA ASN A 72 -10.21 -7.09 3.01
C ASN A 72 -11.46 -7.49 2.20
N THR A 73 -12.27 -6.53 1.76
CA THR A 73 -13.49 -6.78 0.99
C THR A 73 -13.34 -6.35 -0.47
N ILE A 74 -13.33 -5.04 -0.72
CA ILE A 74 -13.41 -4.48 -2.08
C ILE A 74 -12.14 -4.81 -2.87
N ILE A 75 -10.96 -4.44 -2.33
CA ILE A 75 -9.69 -4.59 -3.05
C ILE A 75 -9.34 -6.06 -3.20
N ASN A 76 -9.44 -6.86 -2.13
CA ASN A 76 -9.17 -8.31 -2.19
C ASN A 76 -10.02 -9.02 -3.26
N LYS A 77 -11.32 -8.69 -3.34
CA LYS A 77 -12.22 -9.28 -4.34
C LYS A 77 -11.79 -8.96 -5.78
N ASN A 78 -11.43 -7.70 -6.03
CA ASN A 78 -11.16 -7.21 -7.38
C ASN A 78 -9.75 -7.52 -7.88
N LEU A 79 -8.79 -7.77 -6.98
CA LEU A 79 -7.42 -8.18 -7.37
C LEU A 79 -7.24 -9.70 -7.48
N LYS A 80 -8.22 -10.50 -7.06
CA LYS A 80 -8.12 -11.95 -7.14
C LYS A 80 -7.95 -12.42 -8.59
N ASN A 81 -6.98 -13.31 -8.81
CA ASN A 81 -6.58 -13.86 -10.12
C ASN A 81 -5.92 -12.86 -11.08
N ILE A 82 -5.65 -11.62 -10.67
CA ILE A 82 -4.91 -10.66 -11.47
C ILE A 82 -3.42 -11.04 -11.46
N ASP A 83 -2.75 -10.84 -12.60
CA ASP A 83 -1.30 -11.03 -12.75
C ASP A 83 -0.53 -10.00 -11.92
N SER A 84 0.25 -10.45 -10.95
CA SER A 84 1.06 -9.59 -10.08
C SER A 84 2.19 -8.86 -10.82
N GLY A 85 2.58 -9.34 -11.99
CA GLY A 85 3.62 -8.71 -12.81
C GLY A 85 3.18 -7.45 -13.56
N ASN A 86 1.88 -7.18 -13.64
CA ASN A 86 1.36 -6.00 -14.32
C ASN A 86 0.96 -4.89 -13.31
N GLN A 87 2.00 -4.26 -12.71
CA GLN A 87 1.80 -3.20 -11.71
C GLN A 87 0.90 -2.07 -12.20
N LYS A 88 1.08 -1.61 -13.45
CA LYS A 88 0.26 -0.53 -14.02
C LYS A 88 -1.23 -0.88 -14.04
N LYS A 89 -1.56 -2.12 -14.41
CA LYS A 89 -2.95 -2.59 -14.41
C LYS A 89 -3.51 -2.67 -13.00
N ILE A 90 -2.70 -3.13 -12.04
CA ILE A 90 -3.11 -3.22 -10.63
C ILE A 90 -3.39 -1.81 -10.07
N ASP A 91 -2.48 -0.88 -10.28
CA ASP A 91 -2.64 0.50 -9.83
C ASP A 91 -3.85 1.17 -10.49
N GLN A 92 -4.10 0.91 -11.78
CA GLN A 92 -5.29 1.41 -12.46
C GLN A 92 -6.58 0.83 -11.85
N ILE A 93 -6.63 -0.49 -11.58
CA ILE A 93 -7.79 -1.11 -10.89
C ILE A 93 -8.03 -0.44 -9.54
N LEU A 94 -6.99 -0.20 -8.75
CA LEU A 94 -7.10 0.46 -7.45
C LEU A 94 -7.66 1.88 -7.57
N LEU A 95 -7.18 2.65 -8.55
CA LEU A 95 -7.67 4.00 -8.82
C LEU A 95 -9.13 4.01 -9.30
N ASP A 96 -9.50 3.09 -10.18
CA ASP A 96 -10.87 2.97 -10.71
C ASP A 96 -11.86 2.55 -9.61
N LEU A 97 -11.45 1.69 -8.68
CA LEU A 97 -12.28 1.28 -7.54
C LEU A 97 -12.54 2.43 -6.57
N ASP A 98 -11.55 3.30 -6.36
CA ASP A 98 -11.74 4.51 -5.58
C ASP A 98 -12.60 5.52 -6.35
N GLY A 99 -12.22 5.86 -7.57
CA GLY A 99 -12.96 6.74 -8.47
C GLY A 99 -13.01 8.20 -8.01
N THR A 100 -12.25 8.59 -6.97
CA THR A 100 -12.18 9.97 -6.49
C THR A 100 -10.80 10.57 -6.76
N GLU A 101 -10.75 11.88 -6.98
CA GLU A 101 -9.51 12.59 -7.30
C GLU A 101 -8.45 12.39 -6.21
N ASN A 102 -8.83 12.56 -4.94
CA ASN A 102 -7.93 12.50 -3.79
C ASN A 102 -7.95 11.17 -3.02
N LYS A 103 -8.52 10.10 -3.58
CA LYS A 103 -8.58 8.71 -3.01
C LYS A 103 -9.35 8.63 -1.68
N LYS A 104 -10.35 9.47 -1.48
CA LYS A 104 -11.08 9.54 -0.22
C LYS A 104 -12.06 8.39 0.05
N LYS A 105 -12.46 7.65 -1.00
CA LYS A 105 -13.44 6.56 -0.87
C LYS A 105 -12.83 5.31 -0.25
N LEU A 106 -11.69 4.86 -0.73
CA LEU A 106 -10.99 3.67 -0.22
C LEU A 106 -9.86 4.04 0.75
N GLY A 107 -9.30 5.23 0.61
CA GLY A 107 -8.16 5.72 1.36
C GLY A 107 -6.83 5.53 0.64
N ALA A 108 -6.05 6.60 0.50
CA ALA A 108 -4.72 6.54 -0.12
C ALA A 108 -3.80 5.56 0.62
N ASN A 109 -3.91 5.47 1.95
CA ASN A 109 -3.18 4.50 2.77
C ASN A 109 -3.52 3.05 2.41
N ALA A 110 -4.80 2.73 2.16
CA ALA A 110 -5.20 1.39 1.72
C ALA A 110 -4.66 1.07 0.32
N LEU A 111 -4.81 1.99 -0.63
CA LEU A 111 -4.37 1.80 -2.02
C LEU A 111 -2.86 1.63 -2.09
N LEU A 112 -2.11 2.51 -1.43
CA LEU A 112 -0.65 2.49 -1.45
C LEU A 112 -0.08 1.25 -0.77
N ALA A 113 -0.63 0.82 0.38
CA ALA A 113 -0.20 -0.40 1.06
C ALA A 113 -0.31 -1.62 0.15
N VAL A 114 -1.44 -1.75 -0.57
CA VAL A 114 -1.67 -2.87 -1.50
C VAL A 114 -0.75 -2.78 -2.71
N SER A 115 -0.63 -1.62 -3.35
CA SER A 115 0.26 -1.42 -4.50
C SER A 115 1.71 -1.81 -4.19
N LEU A 116 2.24 -1.32 -3.07
CA LEU A 116 3.59 -1.65 -2.61
C LEU A 116 3.74 -3.14 -2.25
N ALA A 117 2.74 -3.74 -1.60
CA ALA A 117 2.78 -5.17 -1.24
C ALA A 117 2.80 -6.06 -2.48
N VAL A 118 2.05 -5.69 -3.55
CA VAL A 118 2.08 -6.41 -4.84
C VAL A 118 3.46 -6.31 -5.49
N ALA A 119 4.05 -5.11 -5.57
CA ALA A 119 5.38 -4.92 -6.14
C ALA A 119 6.44 -5.75 -5.40
N LYS A 120 6.38 -5.78 -4.06
CA LYS A 120 7.26 -6.63 -3.23
C LYS A 120 7.02 -8.12 -3.46
N ALA A 121 5.76 -8.57 -3.52
CA ALA A 121 5.46 -9.97 -3.75
C ALA A 121 5.95 -10.44 -5.12
N GLU A 122 5.77 -9.62 -6.15
CA GLU A 122 6.26 -9.94 -7.50
C GLU A 122 7.80 -9.94 -7.57
N SER A 123 8.48 -8.97 -6.95
CA SER A 123 9.96 -8.96 -6.89
C SER A 123 10.51 -10.22 -6.22
N THR A 124 9.92 -10.60 -5.07
CA THR A 124 10.26 -11.83 -4.35
C THR A 124 9.98 -13.09 -5.20
N SER A 125 8.83 -13.12 -5.88
CA SER A 125 8.47 -14.22 -6.80
C SER A 125 9.49 -14.40 -7.92
N LYS A 126 10.07 -13.30 -8.39
CA LYS A 126 11.13 -13.31 -9.42
C LYS A 126 12.54 -13.44 -8.86
N LYS A 127 12.70 -13.59 -7.55
CA LYS A 127 14.01 -13.63 -6.86
C LYS A 127 14.85 -12.40 -7.17
N LYS A 128 14.23 -11.21 -7.19
CA LYS A 128 14.87 -9.92 -7.43
C LYS A 128 14.65 -9.00 -6.23
N GLU A 129 15.61 -8.14 -5.98
CA GLU A 129 15.41 -7.01 -5.07
C GLU A 129 14.35 -6.04 -5.65
N LEU A 130 13.63 -5.32 -4.78
CA LEU A 130 12.56 -4.42 -5.23
C LEU A 130 13.06 -3.36 -6.21
N TYR A 131 14.23 -2.77 -5.95
CA TYR A 131 14.81 -1.77 -6.87
C TYR A 131 15.14 -2.36 -8.25
N GLN A 132 15.57 -3.63 -8.31
CA GLN A 132 15.82 -4.33 -9.57
C GLN A 132 14.53 -4.66 -10.34
N HIS A 133 13.44 -4.86 -9.61
CA HIS A 133 12.13 -5.08 -10.21
C HIS A 133 11.53 -3.79 -10.79
N LEU A 134 11.69 -2.67 -10.08
CA LEU A 134 11.12 -1.38 -10.46
C LEU A 134 11.98 -0.62 -11.47
N GLY A 135 13.31 -0.77 -11.43
CA GLY A 135 14.27 0.00 -12.22
C GLY A 135 14.89 -0.77 -13.37
N LYS A 136 15.31 -0.03 -14.40
CA LYS A 136 16.11 -0.55 -15.52
C LYS A 136 17.58 -0.15 -15.44
N LYS A 137 17.91 0.89 -14.69
CA LYS A 137 19.27 1.39 -14.48
C LYS A 137 19.55 1.46 -12.99
N PHE A 138 20.68 0.90 -12.57
CA PHE A 138 21.05 0.81 -11.14
C PHE A 138 22.16 1.80 -10.84
N LEU A 139 21.80 3.09 -10.87
CA LEU A 139 22.68 4.16 -10.42
C LEU A 139 22.18 4.65 -9.05
N LEU A 140 23.06 4.61 -8.07
CA LEU A 140 22.77 5.23 -6.78
C LEU A 140 22.66 6.75 -6.96
N PRO A 141 21.61 7.39 -6.43
CA PRO A 141 21.51 8.84 -6.44
C PRO A 141 22.63 9.45 -5.61
N LYS A 142 23.12 10.62 -6.01
CA LYS A 142 24.00 11.42 -5.15
C LYS A 142 23.15 11.93 -3.97
N PRO A 143 23.51 11.60 -2.73
CA PRO A 143 22.76 12.09 -1.58
C PRO A 143 22.91 13.62 -1.46
N LEU A 144 21.77 14.29 -1.25
CA LEU A 144 21.76 15.68 -0.82
C LEU A 144 21.66 15.67 0.70
N MET A 145 22.70 16.19 1.36
CA MET A 145 22.74 16.25 2.80
C MET A 145 22.08 17.56 3.27
N ASN A 146 21.01 17.44 4.05
CA ASN A 146 20.41 18.58 4.73
C ASN A 146 21.25 18.91 5.97
N ILE A 147 21.93 20.04 5.99
CA ILE A 147 22.83 20.44 7.08
C ILE A 147 22.09 21.31 8.09
N ILE A 148 21.08 22.06 7.64
CA ILE A 148 20.26 22.94 8.49
C ILE A 148 18.80 22.63 8.19
N ASN A 149 18.06 22.36 9.25
CA ASN A 149 16.62 22.09 9.20
C ASN A 149 15.88 23.09 10.08
#